data_cb0cad5e7a6eaffaa520eef69fde3400
#
_entry.id   cb0cad5e7a6eaffaa520eef69fde3400
#
_cell.length_a   1.000
_cell.length_b   1.000
_cell.length_c   1.000
_cell.angle_alpha   90.00
_cell.angle_beta   90.00
_cell.angle_gamma   90.00
#
_symmetry.space_group_name_H-M   'P 1'
#
loop_
_entity.id
_entity.type
_entity.pdbx_description
1 polymer ?
#
loop_
_entity_poly.entity_id
_entity_poly.type
_entity_poly.pdbx_seq_one_letter_code
_entity_poly.pdbx_strand_id
1 'polypeptide(L)'
;GLASAQDTQVVKIGHVAPMSGGQAHYGKDNANGVAMAIEDLNAQNVVIGGKKIKFEMVGEDDAADPKQGTAVAQKLCDAKVSGVVGHLNSGTTIPASKVYNDCGIPHITGAATNPNLTKPGYKTTYRIIANDNALGAGLAFYAADALKLKNVAVIDDRTAYGQGVAEVFKKTAEAKGIKIVDQQFTTDKATDFMAILTAIKAKNPDAIFYGGMDAQAGAMLRQMDQLGMSNVKMFGGDGICTAEIIKIASGAKALGGVVCAEGGASLAKMPGGTAWKAKYDAKYPGQFQVYSPYTYDATFVLVDAMKRANSTDPKVYTAKLPEANYKGVTTTIAFEPTGELKNPAITLYSYKDGKKTALN
;
A
#
# COMPACT_ATOMS: atom_id res chain seq x y z
N GLY A 1 -10.32 17.14 -48.87
CA GLY A 1 -9.09 16.61 -48.25
C GLY A 1 -9.40 15.49 -47.31
N LEU A 2 -8.82 14.30 -47.59
CA LEU A 2 -8.90 13.19 -46.65
C LEU A 2 -8.14 13.56 -45.39
N ALA A 3 -8.86 13.65 -44.26
CA ALA A 3 -8.20 13.74 -42.97
C ALA A 3 -7.35 12.47 -42.80
N SER A 4 -6.04 12.60 -42.70
CA SER A 4 -5.17 11.46 -42.37
C SER A 4 -5.55 10.96 -40.97
N ALA A 5 -5.78 9.64 -40.88
CA ALA A 5 -5.96 9.02 -39.56
C ALA A 5 -4.71 9.29 -38.71
N GLN A 6 -4.90 9.70 -37.47
CA GLN A 6 -3.82 9.94 -36.52
C GLN A 6 -3.15 8.59 -36.20
N ASP A 7 -1.83 8.55 -36.25
CA ASP A 7 -1.07 7.36 -35.87
C ASP A 7 -1.41 6.94 -34.43
N THR A 8 -1.57 5.65 -34.20
CA THR A 8 -1.78 5.08 -32.88
C THR A 8 -0.47 4.51 -32.36
N GLN A 9 -0.16 4.82 -31.10
CA GLN A 9 0.99 4.26 -30.39
C GLN A 9 0.49 3.49 -29.18
N VAL A 10 0.99 2.28 -28.99
CA VAL A 10 0.77 1.50 -27.77
C VAL A 10 1.78 1.96 -26.72
N VAL A 11 1.29 2.27 -25.53
CA VAL A 11 2.10 2.62 -24.37
C VAL A 11 1.82 1.63 -23.26
N LYS A 12 2.87 0.95 -22.81
CA LYS A 12 2.78 -0.10 -21.81
C LYS A 12 3.02 0.48 -20.43
N ILE A 13 2.12 0.21 -19.50
CA ILE A 13 2.25 0.55 -18.07
C ILE A 13 2.45 -0.77 -17.32
N GLY A 14 3.59 -0.89 -16.66
CA GLY A 14 3.88 -2.05 -15.82
C GLY A 14 3.11 -2.01 -14.52
N HIS A 15 2.69 -3.16 -14.05
CA HIS A 15 2.13 -3.35 -12.71
C HIS A 15 2.78 -4.55 -12.05
N VAL A 16 3.22 -4.41 -10.81
CA VAL A 16 3.83 -5.49 -10.02
C VAL A 16 3.24 -5.53 -8.62
N ALA A 17 2.80 -6.71 -8.24
CA ALA A 17 2.31 -7.01 -6.89
C ALA A 17 2.35 -8.52 -6.67
N PRO A 18 2.13 -9.01 -5.45
CA PRO A 18 1.91 -10.44 -5.24
C PRO A 18 0.55 -10.82 -5.84
N MET A 19 0.57 -11.61 -6.91
CA MET A 19 -0.63 -12.09 -7.62
C MET A 19 -0.92 -13.56 -7.32
N SER A 20 -0.04 -14.20 -6.53
CA SER A 20 -0.16 -15.58 -6.07
C SER A 20 0.17 -15.65 -4.58
N GLY A 21 -0.21 -16.76 -3.94
CA GLY A 21 0.03 -17.00 -2.51
C GLY A 21 -0.92 -16.25 -1.59
N GLY A 22 -0.57 -16.15 -0.31
CA GLY A 22 -1.42 -15.59 0.75
C GLY A 22 -1.71 -14.10 0.64
N GLN A 23 -1.02 -13.38 -0.24
CA GLN A 23 -1.23 -11.94 -0.44
C GLN A 23 -1.88 -11.61 -1.80
N ALA A 24 -2.38 -12.62 -2.52
CA ALA A 24 -2.95 -12.42 -3.85
C ALA A 24 -4.15 -11.45 -3.86
N HIS A 25 -4.93 -11.40 -2.80
CA HIS A 25 -6.07 -10.47 -2.70
C HIS A 25 -5.63 -9.01 -2.68
N TYR A 26 -4.50 -8.68 -2.05
CA TYR A 26 -3.92 -7.34 -2.15
C TYR A 26 -3.49 -7.04 -3.58
N GLY A 27 -2.79 -7.98 -4.21
CA GLY A 27 -2.29 -7.82 -5.56
C GLY A 27 -3.41 -7.62 -6.58
N LYS A 28 -4.48 -8.38 -6.43
CA LYS A 28 -5.65 -8.28 -7.31
C LYS A 28 -6.34 -6.92 -7.20
N ASP A 29 -6.57 -6.45 -5.99
CA ASP A 29 -7.12 -5.11 -5.76
C ASP A 29 -6.21 -4.04 -6.37
N ASN A 30 -4.92 -4.15 -6.12
CA ASN A 30 -3.91 -3.23 -6.65
C ASN A 30 -3.94 -3.18 -8.19
N ALA A 31 -3.97 -4.34 -8.84
CA ALA A 31 -4.06 -4.47 -10.29
C ALA A 31 -5.38 -3.91 -10.86
N ASN A 32 -6.48 -4.14 -10.16
CA ASN A 32 -7.79 -3.63 -10.57
C ASN A 32 -7.80 -2.10 -10.66
N GLY A 33 -7.11 -1.42 -9.75
CA GLY A 33 -6.97 0.04 -9.80
C GLY A 33 -6.28 0.51 -11.07
N VAL A 34 -5.19 -0.15 -11.45
CA VAL A 34 -4.46 0.16 -12.69
C VAL A 34 -5.31 -0.14 -13.92
N ALA A 35 -5.94 -1.31 -13.96
CA ALA A 35 -6.78 -1.72 -15.10
C ALA A 35 -7.94 -0.75 -15.32
N MET A 36 -8.59 -0.31 -14.23
CA MET A 36 -9.68 0.65 -14.29
C MET A 36 -9.21 2.01 -14.79
N ALA A 37 -8.03 2.47 -14.35
CA ALA A 37 -7.43 3.70 -14.82
C ALA A 37 -7.11 3.64 -16.33
N ILE A 38 -6.53 2.54 -16.78
CA ILE A 38 -6.20 2.33 -18.19
C ILE A 38 -7.46 2.35 -19.06
N GLU A 39 -8.53 1.71 -18.61
CA GLU A 39 -9.81 1.72 -19.33
C GLU A 39 -10.35 3.14 -19.45
N ASP A 40 -10.33 3.91 -18.35
CA ASP A 40 -10.79 5.30 -18.35
C ASP A 40 -9.91 6.19 -19.25
N LEU A 41 -8.60 6.02 -19.21
CA LEU A 41 -7.67 6.76 -20.07
C LEU A 41 -7.90 6.45 -21.55
N ASN A 42 -8.10 5.19 -21.90
CA ASN A 42 -8.38 4.79 -23.28
C ASN A 42 -9.70 5.36 -23.79
N ALA A 43 -10.69 5.53 -22.91
CA ALA A 43 -11.95 6.18 -23.24
C ALA A 43 -11.82 7.69 -23.50
N GLN A 44 -10.75 8.32 -22.99
CA GLN A 44 -10.50 9.76 -23.18
C GLN A 44 -9.82 10.12 -24.49
N ASN A 45 -9.43 9.15 -25.30
CA ASN A 45 -8.74 9.39 -26.58
C ASN A 45 -7.50 10.30 -26.43
N VAL A 46 -6.60 9.91 -25.53
CA VAL A 46 -5.39 10.68 -25.17
C VAL A 46 -4.48 10.80 -26.37
N VAL A 47 -3.99 12.03 -26.65
CA VAL A 47 -3.02 12.33 -27.70
C VAL A 47 -1.76 12.89 -27.05
N ILE A 48 -0.61 12.27 -27.32
CA ILE A 48 0.70 12.70 -26.82
C ILE A 48 1.69 12.60 -27.97
N GLY A 49 2.49 13.64 -28.17
CA GLY A 49 3.46 13.70 -29.26
C GLY A 49 2.84 13.58 -30.63
N GLY A 50 1.61 14.08 -30.80
CA GLY A 50 0.87 14.01 -32.07
C GLY A 50 0.28 12.63 -32.37
N LYS A 51 0.39 11.68 -31.48
CA LYS A 51 -0.12 10.30 -31.65
C LYS A 51 -1.26 10.00 -30.71
N LYS A 52 -2.26 9.25 -31.19
CA LYS A 52 -3.30 8.69 -30.34
C LYS A 52 -2.69 7.53 -29.54
N ILE A 53 -2.86 7.60 -28.21
CA ILE A 53 -2.25 6.61 -27.33
C ILE A 53 -3.28 5.54 -26.94
N LYS A 54 -2.85 4.28 -27.07
CA LYS A 54 -3.54 3.14 -26.49
C LYS A 54 -2.69 2.62 -25.33
N PHE A 55 -3.19 2.74 -24.11
CA PHE A 55 -2.52 2.22 -22.93
C PHE A 55 -2.83 0.74 -22.75
N GLU A 56 -1.80 -0.03 -22.37
CA GLU A 56 -1.92 -1.45 -22.04
C GLU A 56 -1.19 -1.73 -20.73
N MET A 57 -1.76 -2.59 -19.88
CA MET A 57 -1.12 -3.03 -18.66
C MET A 57 -0.23 -4.24 -18.94
N VAL A 58 1.02 -4.20 -18.46
CA VAL A 58 1.91 -5.35 -18.41
C VAL A 58 2.04 -5.76 -16.94
N GLY A 59 1.32 -6.79 -16.54
CA GLY A 59 1.27 -7.27 -15.17
C GLY A 59 2.32 -8.33 -14.91
N GLU A 60 2.97 -8.23 -13.74
CA GLU A 60 3.92 -9.23 -13.24
C GLU A 60 3.60 -9.59 -11.79
N ASP A 61 3.89 -10.82 -11.43
CA ASP A 61 3.76 -11.36 -10.08
C ASP A 61 5.14 -11.43 -9.42
N ASP A 62 5.34 -10.71 -8.32
CA ASP A 62 6.59 -10.82 -7.55
C ASP A 62 6.47 -11.77 -6.36
N ALA A 63 5.30 -12.36 -6.15
CA ALA A 63 5.03 -13.31 -5.05
C ALA A 63 5.43 -12.77 -3.65
N ALA A 64 5.53 -11.43 -3.48
CA ALA A 64 6.03 -10.78 -2.27
C ALA A 64 7.48 -11.18 -1.91
N ASP A 65 8.22 -11.71 -2.87
CA ASP A 65 9.61 -12.17 -2.69
C ASP A 65 10.58 -11.12 -3.27
N PRO A 66 11.55 -10.62 -2.46
CA PRO A 66 12.50 -9.61 -2.92
C PRO A 66 13.29 -10.00 -4.17
N LYS A 67 13.72 -11.25 -4.29
CA LYS A 67 14.45 -11.73 -5.48
C LYS A 67 13.57 -11.71 -6.72
N GLN A 68 12.34 -12.21 -6.60
CA GLN A 68 11.37 -12.18 -7.69
C GLN A 68 11.03 -10.72 -8.05
N GLY A 69 10.97 -9.85 -7.06
CA GLY A 69 10.75 -8.42 -7.27
C GLY A 69 11.78 -7.78 -8.20
N THR A 70 13.07 -8.05 -7.99
CA THR A 70 14.13 -7.54 -8.88
C THR A 70 14.09 -8.21 -10.25
N ALA A 71 13.80 -9.50 -10.32
CA ALA A 71 13.71 -10.23 -11.59
C ALA A 71 12.59 -9.68 -12.48
N VAL A 72 11.39 -9.45 -11.93
CA VAL A 72 10.27 -8.91 -12.71
C VAL A 72 10.49 -7.43 -13.05
N ALA A 73 11.16 -6.65 -12.19
CA ALA A 73 11.53 -5.28 -12.51
C ALA A 73 12.46 -5.25 -13.75
N GLN A 74 13.46 -6.12 -13.79
CA GLN A 74 14.35 -6.24 -14.97
C GLN A 74 13.56 -6.66 -16.21
N LYS A 75 12.62 -7.57 -16.06
CA LYS A 75 11.76 -8.00 -17.16
C LYS A 75 10.94 -6.84 -17.74
N LEU A 76 10.41 -5.97 -16.87
CA LEU A 76 9.68 -4.77 -17.31
C LEU A 76 10.61 -3.76 -18.00
N CYS A 77 11.84 -3.60 -17.51
CA CYS A 77 12.87 -2.79 -18.19
C CYS A 77 13.14 -3.32 -19.59
N ASP A 78 13.32 -4.63 -19.73
CA ASP A 78 13.59 -5.27 -21.02
C ASP A 78 12.39 -5.15 -21.97
N ALA A 79 11.17 -5.19 -21.44
CA ALA A 79 9.94 -4.97 -22.19
C ALA A 79 9.72 -3.51 -22.58
N LYS A 80 10.54 -2.59 -22.10
CA LYS A 80 10.48 -1.15 -22.38
C LYS A 80 9.13 -0.53 -22.03
N VAL A 81 8.58 -0.87 -20.86
CA VAL A 81 7.39 -0.19 -20.36
C VAL A 81 7.70 1.30 -20.16
N SER A 82 6.70 2.16 -20.33
CA SER A 82 6.88 3.61 -20.20
C SER A 82 6.91 4.07 -18.74
N GLY A 83 6.28 3.33 -17.85
CA GLY A 83 6.27 3.58 -16.42
C GLY A 83 5.75 2.38 -15.69
N VAL A 84 5.90 2.37 -14.38
CA VAL A 84 5.46 1.25 -13.51
C VAL A 84 4.62 1.79 -12.37
N VAL A 85 3.48 1.15 -12.11
CA VAL A 85 2.72 1.30 -10.88
C VAL A 85 3.04 0.09 -10.00
N GLY A 86 3.76 0.34 -8.95
CA GLY A 86 4.24 -0.73 -8.09
C GLY A 86 5.57 -0.39 -7.40
N HIS A 87 6.16 -1.33 -6.70
CA HIS A 87 5.54 -2.61 -6.32
C HIS A 87 4.55 -2.42 -5.16
N LEU A 88 4.05 -3.50 -4.59
CA LEU A 88 3.15 -3.42 -3.45
C LEU A 88 3.92 -3.47 -2.13
N ASN A 89 4.71 -4.50 -1.91
CA ASN A 89 5.44 -4.71 -0.66
C ASN A 89 6.69 -3.84 -0.58
N SER A 90 7.00 -3.33 0.60
CA SER A 90 8.25 -2.58 0.83
C SER A 90 9.48 -3.42 0.47
N GLY A 91 9.48 -4.70 0.87
CA GLY A 91 10.62 -5.61 0.63
C GLY A 91 10.88 -5.94 -0.84
N THR A 92 9.90 -5.77 -1.72
CA THR A 92 10.07 -5.93 -3.17
C THR A 92 10.32 -4.59 -3.85
N THR A 93 9.66 -3.52 -3.37
CA THR A 93 9.76 -2.18 -3.97
C THR A 93 11.14 -1.58 -3.79
N ILE A 94 11.73 -1.70 -2.59
CA ILE A 94 13.04 -1.10 -2.30
C ILE A 94 14.13 -1.63 -3.24
N PRO A 95 14.36 -2.95 -3.36
CA PRO A 95 15.35 -3.44 -4.31
C PRO A 95 14.98 -3.17 -5.77
N ALA A 96 13.68 -3.24 -6.13
CA ALA A 96 13.25 -2.92 -7.48
C ALA A 96 13.52 -1.47 -7.86
N SER A 97 13.47 -0.54 -6.91
CA SER A 97 13.71 0.90 -7.17
C SER A 97 15.07 1.15 -7.81
N LYS A 98 16.11 0.40 -7.41
CA LYS A 98 17.43 0.48 -8.03
C LYS A 98 17.41 0.00 -9.47
N VAL A 99 16.71 -1.09 -9.75
CA VAL A 99 16.57 -1.62 -11.12
C VAL A 99 15.93 -0.58 -12.04
N TYR A 100 14.84 0.03 -11.59
CA TYR A 100 14.15 1.07 -12.37
C TYR A 100 15.01 2.33 -12.54
N ASN A 101 15.76 2.71 -11.52
CA ASN A 101 16.70 3.82 -11.63
C ASN A 101 17.76 3.55 -12.70
N ASP A 102 18.31 2.34 -12.71
CA ASP A 102 19.37 1.96 -13.64
C ASP A 102 18.88 1.93 -15.11
N CYS A 103 17.63 1.54 -15.33
CA CYS A 103 17.05 1.52 -16.69
C CYS A 103 16.27 2.81 -17.05
N GLY A 104 16.15 3.75 -16.13
CA GLY A 104 15.54 5.06 -16.40
C GLY A 104 14.02 5.04 -16.54
N ILE A 105 13.33 4.11 -15.87
CA ILE A 105 11.87 4.01 -15.90
C ILE A 105 11.31 4.47 -14.54
N PRO A 106 10.39 5.46 -14.51
CA PRO A 106 9.80 5.89 -13.26
C PRO A 106 8.79 4.87 -12.74
N HIS A 107 8.75 4.74 -11.42
CA HIS A 107 7.70 3.95 -10.77
C HIS A 107 7.05 4.75 -9.65
N ILE A 108 5.76 4.53 -9.47
CA ILE A 108 4.97 5.11 -8.39
C ILE A 108 4.35 3.96 -7.62
N THR A 109 4.67 3.87 -6.33
CA THR A 109 4.01 2.90 -5.46
C THR A 109 2.77 3.53 -4.81
N GLY A 110 1.68 2.79 -4.82
CA GLY A 110 0.46 3.12 -4.09
C GLY A 110 0.30 2.31 -2.81
N ALA A 111 1.32 1.55 -2.42
CA ALA A 111 1.19 0.58 -1.33
C ALA A 111 2.40 0.48 -0.42
N ALA A 112 3.63 0.54 -0.94
CA ALA A 112 4.85 0.38 -0.14
C ALA A 112 5.05 1.58 0.78
N THR A 113 5.19 1.33 2.09
CA THR A 113 5.16 2.39 3.11
C THR A 113 6.47 2.57 3.88
N ASN A 114 7.48 1.70 3.67
CA ASN A 114 8.74 1.83 4.39
C ASN A 114 9.48 3.12 3.98
N PRO A 115 9.88 3.97 4.93
CA PRO A 115 10.57 5.23 4.64
C PRO A 115 11.90 5.07 3.86
N ASN A 116 12.53 3.90 3.94
CA ASN A 116 13.79 3.65 3.26
C ASN A 116 13.68 3.69 1.73
N LEU A 117 12.47 3.57 1.18
CA LEU A 117 12.27 3.58 -0.27
C LEU A 117 12.82 4.85 -0.94
N THR A 118 12.63 6.00 -0.31
CA THR A 118 13.01 7.29 -0.91
C THR A 118 14.39 7.79 -0.46
N LYS A 119 15.03 7.12 0.50
CA LYS A 119 16.34 7.54 1.03
C LYS A 119 17.47 7.55 -0.02
N PRO A 120 17.53 6.62 -0.99
CA PRO A 120 18.55 6.69 -2.04
C PRO A 120 18.48 7.94 -2.92
N GLY A 121 17.33 8.61 -2.97
CA GLY A 121 17.15 9.82 -3.75
C GLY A 121 17.04 9.59 -5.26
N TYR A 122 16.60 8.42 -5.69
CA TYR A 122 16.41 8.13 -7.11
C TYR A 122 15.31 9.03 -7.70
N LYS A 123 15.61 9.66 -8.82
CA LYS A 123 14.66 10.54 -9.52
C LYS A 123 13.52 9.78 -10.20
N THR A 124 13.60 8.46 -10.22
CA THR A 124 12.59 7.55 -10.78
C THR A 124 11.63 6.99 -9.74
N THR A 125 11.83 7.26 -8.45
CA THR A 125 11.02 6.68 -7.37
C THR A 125 10.06 7.68 -6.76
N TYR A 126 8.77 7.31 -6.72
CA TYR A 126 7.69 8.13 -6.16
C TYR A 126 6.74 7.29 -5.33
N ARG A 127 6.21 7.91 -4.27
CA ARG A 127 5.19 7.31 -3.39
C ARG A 127 3.98 8.23 -3.30
N ILE A 128 2.79 7.65 -3.42
CA ILE A 128 1.53 8.40 -3.50
C ILE A 128 0.68 8.24 -2.23
N ILE A 129 1.23 7.68 -1.17
CA ILE A 129 0.57 7.51 0.14
C ILE A 129 1.52 7.94 1.26
N ALA A 130 0.97 8.09 2.47
CA ALA A 130 1.77 8.29 3.68
C ALA A 130 2.69 7.09 3.93
N ASN A 131 3.86 7.33 4.50
CA ASN A 131 4.79 6.28 4.85
C ASN A 131 4.64 5.84 6.32
N ASP A 132 5.41 4.82 6.74
CA ASP A 132 5.30 4.24 8.06
C ASP A 132 5.71 5.18 9.19
N ASN A 133 6.47 6.24 8.94
CA ASN A 133 6.73 7.24 9.97
C ASN A 133 5.43 7.90 10.44
N ALA A 134 4.52 8.20 9.52
CA ALA A 134 3.21 8.75 9.85
C ALA A 134 2.28 7.68 10.43
N LEU A 135 2.23 6.50 9.81
CA LEU A 135 1.33 5.42 10.23
C LEU A 135 1.70 4.88 11.61
N GLY A 136 2.96 4.55 11.82
CA GLY A 136 3.44 4.01 13.09
C GLY A 136 3.31 5.01 14.22
N ALA A 137 3.66 6.28 13.98
CA ALA A 137 3.52 7.33 14.97
C ALA A 137 2.05 7.61 15.31
N GLY A 138 1.17 7.68 14.31
CA GLY A 138 -0.26 7.90 14.50
C GLY A 138 -0.90 6.82 15.38
N LEU A 139 -0.53 5.56 15.14
CA LEU A 139 -0.99 4.43 15.95
C LEU A 139 -0.49 4.53 17.39
N ALA A 140 0.77 4.89 17.59
CA ALA A 140 1.36 5.04 18.92
C ALA A 140 0.71 6.20 19.69
N PHE A 141 0.43 7.32 19.04
CA PHE A 141 -0.28 8.45 19.67
C PHE A 141 -1.69 8.05 20.09
N TYR A 142 -2.40 7.32 19.24
CA TYR A 142 -3.74 6.84 19.58
C TYR A 142 -3.70 5.86 20.76
N ALA A 143 -2.75 4.93 20.78
CA ALA A 143 -2.57 4.00 21.89
C ALA A 143 -2.30 4.74 23.21
N ALA A 144 -1.42 5.74 23.19
CA ALA A 144 -1.01 6.47 24.40
C ALA A 144 -2.04 7.51 24.83
N ASP A 145 -2.50 8.35 23.91
CA ASP A 145 -3.29 9.54 24.24
C ASP A 145 -4.80 9.26 24.30
N ALA A 146 -5.32 8.46 23.37
CA ALA A 146 -6.75 8.14 23.33
C ALA A 146 -7.12 6.95 24.20
N LEU A 147 -6.38 5.84 24.11
CA LEU A 147 -6.70 4.62 24.85
C LEU A 147 -5.95 4.49 26.18
N LYS A 148 -4.94 5.33 26.42
CA LYS A 148 -4.18 5.32 27.67
C LYS A 148 -3.54 3.96 27.98
N LEU A 149 -3.08 3.26 26.95
CA LEU A 149 -2.43 1.97 27.12
C LEU A 149 -1.10 2.12 27.85
N LYS A 150 -0.75 1.14 28.67
CA LYS A 150 0.46 1.16 29.49
C LYS A 150 1.51 0.15 29.03
N ASN A 151 1.07 -1.04 28.62
CA ASN A 151 1.94 -2.17 28.32
C ASN A 151 1.57 -2.74 26.97
N VAL A 152 2.52 -2.80 26.03
CA VAL A 152 2.29 -3.32 24.69
C VAL A 152 3.38 -4.32 24.35
N ALA A 153 2.99 -5.46 23.78
CA ALA A 153 3.90 -6.40 23.17
C ALA A 153 3.99 -6.13 21.65
N VAL A 154 5.14 -6.39 21.05
CA VAL A 154 5.37 -6.18 19.62
C VAL A 154 5.73 -7.50 18.95
N ILE A 155 5.06 -7.79 17.84
CA ILE A 155 5.40 -8.91 16.94
C ILE A 155 5.65 -8.32 15.56
N ASP A 156 6.68 -8.78 14.85
CA ASP A 156 6.84 -8.48 13.42
C ASP A 156 7.14 -9.76 12.63
N ASP A 157 6.88 -9.70 11.32
CA ASP A 157 7.01 -10.86 10.43
C ASP A 157 8.38 -10.93 9.73
N ARG A 158 9.35 -10.13 10.19
CA ARG A 158 10.72 -10.09 9.64
C ARG A 158 10.80 -9.66 8.18
N THR A 159 9.72 -9.12 7.60
CA THR A 159 9.78 -8.44 6.31
C THR A 159 10.26 -6.99 6.49
N ALA A 160 10.73 -6.36 5.42
CA ALA A 160 11.14 -4.96 5.46
C ALA A 160 9.98 -4.05 5.91
N TYR A 161 8.74 -4.33 5.46
CA TYR A 161 7.55 -3.63 5.92
C TYR A 161 7.30 -3.87 7.40
N GLY A 162 7.16 -5.13 7.81
CA GLY A 162 6.76 -5.48 9.16
C GLY A 162 7.73 -4.99 10.23
N GLN A 163 9.05 -5.18 10.00
CA GLN A 163 10.08 -4.67 10.89
C GLN A 163 10.06 -3.14 10.96
N GLY A 164 9.90 -2.49 9.80
CA GLY A 164 9.95 -1.04 9.72
C GLY A 164 8.82 -0.36 10.47
N VAL A 165 7.58 -0.79 10.25
CA VAL A 165 6.41 -0.17 10.91
C VAL A 165 6.41 -0.47 12.41
N ALA A 166 6.82 -1.68 12.82
CA ALA A 166 6.94 -2.06 14.23
C ALA A 166 7.96 -1.19 14.96
N GLU A 167 9.09 -0.90 14.34
CA GLU A 167 10.14 -0.05 14.93
C GLU A 167 9.66 1.38 15.15
N VAL A 168 8.96 1.97 14.19
CA VAL A 168 8.40 3.31 14.33
C VAL A 168 7.36 3.34 15.45
N PHE A 169 6.45 2.38 15.48
CA PHE A 169 5.46 2.29 16.56
C PHE A 169 6.15 2.17 17.92
N LYS A 170 7.09 1.25 18.06
CA LYS A 170 7.81 1.01 19.31
C LYS A 170 8.49 2.29 19.83
N LYS A 171 9.28 2.94 18.97
CA LYS A 171 9.98 4.18 19.35
C LYS A 171 9.04 5.27 19.81
N THR A 172 7.98 5.49 19.07
CA THR A 172 7.00 6.54 19.39
C THR A 172 6.23 6.20 20.67
N ALA A 173 5.82 4.93 20.82
CA ALA A 173 5.12 4.46 21.99
C ALA A 173 5.98 4.61 23.26
N GLU A 174 7.25 4.22 23.20
CA GLU A 174 8.19 4.39 24.31
C GLU A 174 8.38 5.87 24.68
N ALA A 175 8.49 6.74 23.68
CA ALA A 175 8.61 8.19 23.90
C ALA A 175 7.36 8.78 24.57
N LYS A 176 6.20 8.14 24.39
CA LYS A 176 4.93 8.52 25.03
C LYS A 176 4.72 7.84 26.39
N GLY A 177 5.70 7.08 26.87
CA GLY A 177 5.63 6.43 28.18
C GLY A 177 4.99 5.04 28.20
N ILE A 178 4.71 4.46 27.04
CA ILE A 178 4.23 3.07 26.95
C ILE A 178 5.43 2.13 27.16
N LYS A 179 5.25 1.11 27.98
CA LYS A 179 6.25 0.06 28.19
C LYS A 179 6.08 -1.03 27.13
N ILE A 180 7.15 -1.34 26.42
CA ILE A 180 7.19 -2.50 25.53
C ILE A 180 7.61 -3.71 26.37
N VAL A 181 6.64 -4.57 26.67
CA VAL A 181 6.81 -5.67 27.64
C VAL A 181 7.38 -6.94 27.01
N ASP A 182 7.28 -7.08 25.68
CA ASP A 182 7.82 -8.23 24.97
C ASP A 182 8.01 -7.87 23.50
N GLN A 183 8.96 -8.54 22.83
CA GLN A 183 9.17 -8.50 21.39
C GLN A 183 9.32 -9.93 20.89
N GLN A 184 8.51 -10.28 19.89
CA GLN A 184 8.52 -11.60 19.27
C GLN A 184 8.60 -11.44 17.76
N PHE A 185 9.04 -12.50 17.09
CA PHE A 185 9.21 -12.51 15.65
C PHE A 185 8.50 -13.72 15.07
N THR A 186 7.94 -13.55 13.86
CA THR A 186 7.35 -14.61 13.08
C THR A 186 7.80 -14.49 11.63
N THR A 187 7.10 -15.11 10.72
CA THR A 187 7.35 -14.99 9.28
C THR A 187 6.03 -14.69 8.55
N ASP A 188 6.14 -14.20 7.33
CA ASP A 188 4.98 -13.92 6.47
C ASP A 188 4.30 -15.18 5.91
N LYS A 189 4.76 -16.38 6.32
CA LYS A 189 4.20 -17.68 5.93
C LYS A 189 3.75 -18.52 7.11
N ALA A 190 3.95 -18.04 8.33
CA ALA A 190 3.54 -18.75 9.52
C ALA A 190 2.01 -18.85 9.63
N THR A 191 1.53 -19.92 10.24
CA THR A 191 0.10 -20.18 10.46
C THR A 191 -0.23 -20.45 11.93
N ASP A 192 0.76 -20.79 12.74
CA ASP A 192 0.60 -21.11 14.15
C ASP A 192 1.37 -20.10 15.00
N PHE A 193 0.67 -19.43 15.91
CA PHE A 193 1.20 -18.38 16.77
C PHE A 193 0.97 -18.68 18.26
N MET A 194 0.56 -19.92 18.58
CA MET A 194 0.19 -20.30 19.95
C MET A 194 1.34 -20.11 20.93
N ALA A 195 2.56 -20.49 20.55
CA ALA A 195 3.73 -20.34 21.42
C ALA A 195 4.07 -18.87 21.68
N ILE A 196 4.09 -18.06 20.61
CA ILE A 196 4.36 -16.62 20.71
C ILE A 196 3.30 -15.92 21.57
N LEU A 197 2.03 -16.22 21.32
CA LEU A 197 0.91 -15.60 22.03
C LEU A 197 0.88 -16.04 23.50
N THR A 198 1.22 -17.29 23.80
CA THR A 198 1.31 -17.78 25.18
C THR A 198 2.40 -17.03 25.95
N ALA A 199 3.57 -16.84 25.33
CA ALA A 199 4.66 -16.08 25.94
C ALA A 199 4.25 -14.62 26.21
N ILE A 200 3.54 -14.00 25.26
CA ILE A 200 3.03 -12.64 25.39
C ILE A 200 1.97 -12.54 26.49
N LYS A 201 1.06 -13.52 26.56
CA LYS A 201 0.02 -13.56 27.61
C LYS A 201 0.62 -13.49 29.00
N ALA A 202 1.75 -14.15 29.23
CA ALA A 202 2.44 -14.15 30.51
C ALA A 202 2.96 -12.75 30.91
N LYS A 203 3.14 -11.85 29.94
CA LYS A 203 3.56 -10.46 30.18
C LYS A 203 2.39 -9.51 30.45
N ASN A 204 1.18 -10.00 30.31
CA ASN A 204 -0.06 -9.27 30.61
C ASN A 204 -0.18 -7.93 29.89
N PRO A 205 -0.04 -7.85 28.57
CA PRO A 205 -0.13 -6.60 27.83
C PRO A 205 -1.57 -6.13 27.66
N ASP A 206 -1.74 -4.82 27.48
CA ASP A 206 -3.01 -4.20 27.10
C ASP A 206 -3.31 -4.40 25.62
N ALA A 207 -2.24 -4.47 24.80
CA ALA A 207 -2.33 -4.64 23.37
C ALA A 207 -1.09 -5.34 22.80
N ILE A 208 -1.26 -5.85 21.59
CA ILE A 208 -0.19 -6.36 20.75
C ILE A 208 -0.12 -5.46 19.51
N PHE A 209 1.06 -4.94 19.19
CA PHE A 209 1.30 -4.37 17.87
C PHE A 209 1.82 -5.47 16.94
N TYR A 210 1.17 -5.66 15.80
CA TYR A 210 1.65 -6.59 14.80
C TYR A 210 2.11 -5.86 13.53
N GLY A 211 3.38 -5.98 13.20
CA GLY A 211 3.97 -5.54 11.95
C GLY A 211 3.96 -6.66 10.93
N GLY A 212 2.97 -6.68 10.06
CA GLY A 212 2.80 -7.71 9.04
C GLY A 212 1.46 -7.59 8.32
N MET A 213 1.03 -8.69 7.72
CA MET A 213 -0.12 -8.73 6.81
C MET A 213 -1.31 -9.48 7.42
N ASP A 214 -2.45 -9.42 6.75
CA ASP A 214 -3.73 -9.87 7.29
C ASP A 214 -3.86 -11.40 7.46
N ALA A 215 -3.17 -12.19 6.63
CA ALA A 215 -3.23 -13.65 6.77
C ALA A 215 -2.77 -14.09 8.16
N GLN A 216 -1.65 -13.55 8.65
CA GLN A 216 -1.11 -13.84 9.96
C GLN A 216 -1.94 -13.14 11.05
N ALA A 217 -2.29 -11.87 10.87
CA ALA A 217 -3.07 -11.12 11.85
C ALA A 217 -4.42 -11.79 12.13
N GLY A 218 -5.15 -12.19 11.09
CA GLY A 218 -6.44 -12.86 11.25
C GLY A 218 -6.32 -14.19 11.99
N ALA A 219 -5.28 -14.97 11.69
CA ALA A 219 -5.01 -16.22 12.40
C ALA A 219 -4.65 -15.97 13.88
N MET A 220 -3.85 -14.92 14.15
CA MET A 220 -3.54 -14.53 15.53
C MET A 220 -4.79 -14.16 16.31
N LEU A 221 -5.72 -13.42 15.69
CA LEU A 221 -6.97 -13.03 16.36
C LEU A 221 -7.78 -14.26 16.81
N ARG A 222 -7.88 -15.27 15.94
CA ARG A 222 -8.54 -16.53 16.31
C ARG A 222 -7.84 -17.23 17.46
N GLN A 223 -6.51 -17.26 17.43
CA GLN A 223 -5.70 -17.93 18.44
C GLN A 223 -5.69 -17.15 19.77
N MET A 224 -5.77 -15.82 19.71
CA MET A 224 -5.98 -14.99 20.90
C MET A 224 -7.27 -15.36 21.61
N ASP A 225 -8.36 -15.56 20.89
CA ASP A 225 -9.63 -16.01 21.48
C ASP A 225 -9.45 -17.38 22.19
N GLN A 226 -8.76 -18.31 21.54
CA GLN A 226 -8.50 -19.62 22.11
C GLN A 226 -7.69 -19.56 23.41
N LEU A 227 -6.82 -18.57 23.55
CA LEU A 227 -5.97 -18.39 24.72
C LEU A 227 -6.58 -17.47 25.78
N GLY A 228 -7.84 -17.06 25.62
CA GLY A 228 -8.47 -16.13 26.57
C GLY A 228 -7.95 -14.70 26.50
N MET A 229 -7.43 -14.31 25.32
CA MET A 229 -6.85 -12.98 25.08
C MET A 229 -7.77 -12.07 24.25
N SER A 230 -9.05 -12.35 24.18
CA SER A 230 -10.00 -11.58 23.36
C SER A 230 -10.10 -10.10 23.75
N ASN A 231 -9.73 -9.75 24.98
CA ASN A 231 -9.74 -8.37 25.46
C ASN A 231 -8.41 -7.65 25.23
N VAL A 232 -7.38 -8.34 24.77
CA VAL A 232 -6.12 -7.72 24.35
C VAL A 232 -6.33 -7.13 22.95
N LYS A 233 -6.03 -5.85 22.79
CA LYS A 233 -6.18 -5.18 21.50
C LYS A 233 -5.06 -5.56 20.55
N MET A 234 -5.33 -5.48 19.24
CA MET A 234 -4.28 -5.62 18.22
C MET A 234 -4.17 -4.32 17.43
N PHE A 235 -2.97 -3.76 17.41
CA PHE A 235 -2.61 -2.61 16.58
C PHE A 235 -1.80 -3.08 15.38
N GLY A 236 -1.97 -2.43 14.25
CA GLY A 236 -1.15 -2.69 13.07
C GLY A 236 -1.28 -1.60 12.04
N GLY A 237 -0.40 -1.62 11.05
CA GLY A 237 -0.43 -0.70 9.93
C GLY A 237 -1.45 -1.10 8.87
N ASP A 238 -1.24 -0.56 7.67
CA ASP A 238 -2.14 -0.81 6.53
C ASP A 238 -2.16 -2.29 6.10
N GLY A 239 -1.11 -3.04 6.38
CA GLY A 239 -1.03 -4.46 6.06
C GLY A 239 -2.11 -5.33 6.71
N ILE A 240 -2.67 -4.91 7.84
CA ILE A 240 -3.77 -5.64 8.49
C ILE A 240 -5.13 -4.99 8.29
N CYS A 241 -5.18 -3.85 7.62
CA CYS A 241 -6.37 -2.99 7.56
C CYS A 241 -7.29 -3.33 6.36
N THR A 242 -7.43 -4.60 6.03
CA THR A 242 -8.16 -5.09 4.86
C THR A 242 -9.59 -5.50 5.19
N ALA A 243 -10.42 -5.63 4.16
CA ALA A 243 -11.72 -6.30 4.29
C ALA A 243 -11.55 -7.81 4.49
N GLU A 244 -10.52 -8.40 3.92
CA GLU A 244 -10.27 -9.84 3.97
C GLU A 244 -9.99 -10.35 5.39
N ILE A 245 -9.42 -9.51 6.28
CA ILE A 245 -9.16 -9.91 7.66
C ILE A 245 -10.43 -10.36 8.39
N ILE A 246 -11.57 -9.82 8.01
CA ILE A 246 -12.87 -10.21 8.60
C ILE A 246 -13.14 -11.70 8.35
N LYS A 247 -12.87 -12.16 7.13
CA LYS A 247 -13.03 -13.56 6.75
C LYS A 247 -11.96 -14.44 7.42
N ILE A 248 -10.71 -13.99 7.43
CA ILE A 248 -9.59 -14.74 7.99
C ILE A 248 -9.77 -14.90 9.49
N ALA A 249 -10.22 -13.86 10.19
CA ALA A 249 -10.47 -13.91 11.63
C ALA A 249 -11.68 -14.77 12.00
N SER A 250 -12.56 -15.08 11.04
CA SER A 250 -13.62 -16.09 11.17
C SER A 250 -14.49 -15.93 12.43
N GLY A 251 -14.97 -14.71 12.68
CA GLY A 251 -15.84 -14.43 13.84
C GLY A 251 -15.11 -14.31 15.18
N ALA A 252 -13.79 -14.22 15.19
CA ALA A 252 -13.02 -14.01 16.43
C ALA A 252 -13.46 -12.73 17.14
N LYS A 253 -13.67 -12.79 18.43
CA LYS A 253 -14.03 -11.65 19.28
C LYS A 253 -12.91 -10.60 19.30
N ALA A 254 -11.66 -11.05 19.24
CA ALA A 254 -10.48 -10.17 19.23
C ALA A 254 -10.47 -9.22 18.04
N LEU A 255 -11.19 -9.53 16.94
CA LEU A 255 -11.31 -8.63 15.79
C LEU A 255 -11.87 -7.27 16.18
N GLY A 256 -12.82 -7.22 17.11
CA GLY A 256 -13.40 -5.96 17.62
C GLY A 256 -12.41 -5.06 18.35
N GLY A 257 -11.27 -5.59 18.78
CA GLY A 257 -10.18 -4.85 19.42
C GLY A 257 -9.07 -4.40 18.48
N VAL A 258 -9.23 -4.62 17.17
CA VAL A 258 -8.21 -4.18 16.19
C VAL A 258 -8.28 -2.68 15.99
N VAL A 259 -7.10 -2.05 15.99
CA VAL A 259 -6.90 -0.67 15.54
C VAL A 259 -5.81 -0.70 14.47
N CYS A 260 -6.14 -0.25 13.27
CA CYS A 260 -5.17 -0.19 12.18
C CYS A 260 -5.19 1.17 11.50
N ALA A 261 -4.13 1.47 10.75
CA ALA A 261 -3.98 2.75 10.07
C ALA A 261 -3.74 2.55 8.58
N GLU A 262 -4.35 3.41 7.78
CA GLU A 262 -4.06 3.51 6.34
C GLU A 262 -3.57 4.91 6.00
N GLY A 263 -2.72 5.01 4.99
CA GLY A 263 -2.42 6.30 4.37
C GLY A 263 -3.65 6.84 3.65
N GLY A 264 -3.81 8.17 3.68
CA GLY A 264 -4.92 8.85 3.03
C GLY A 264 -6.15 9.03 3.89
N ALA A 265 -7.11 9.79 3.35
CA ALA A 265 -8.44 9.94 3.94
C ALA A 265 -9.27 8.67 3.73
N SER A 266 -10.33 8.50 4.51
CA SER A 266 -11.34 7.48 4.21
C SER A 266 -12.01 7.77 2.86
N LEU A 267 -12.49 6.74 2.18
CA LEU A 267 -13.13 6.90 0.86
C LEU A 267 -14.26 7.95 0.86
N ALA A 268 -15.07 7.96 1.91
CA ALA A 268 -16.15 8.93 2.03
C ALA A 268 -15.68 10.39 2.09
N LYS A 269 -14.43 10.61 2.53
CA LYS A 269 -13.81 11.94 2.63
C LYS A 269 -12.89 12.27 1.44
N MET A 270 -12.66 11.33 0.54
CA MET A 270 -11.89 11.60 -0.69
C MET A 270 -12.73 12.40 -1.69
N PRO A 271 -12.11 13.29 -2.49
CA PRO A 271 -12.86 14.16 -3.44
C PRO A 271 -13.80 13.41 -4.38
N GLY A 272 -13.39 12.27 -4.90
CA GLY A 272 -14.22 11.45 -5.79
C GLY A 272 -14.47 10.05 -5.26
N GLY A 273 -14.26 9.83 -3.97
CA GLY A 273 -14.14 8.49 -3.40
C GLY A 273 -15.39 7.63 -3.48
N THR A 274 -16.55 8.21 -3.14
CA THR A 274 -17.82 7.46 -3.14
C THR A 274 -18.20 7.00 -4.54
N ALA A 275 -18.14 7.90 -5.52
CA ALA A 275 -18.45 7.57 -6.92
C ALA A 275 -17.44 6.56 -7.50
N TRP A 276 -16.16 6.74 -7.20
CA TRP A 276 -15.10 5.84 -7.64
C TRP A 276 -15.31 4.43 -7.08
N LYS A 277 -15.61 4.33 -5.79
CA LYS A 277 -15.86 3.02 -5.12
C LYS A 277 -17.06 2.30 -5.72
N ALA A 278 -18.15 3.02 -6.02
CA ALA A 278 -19.31 2.43 -6.66
C ALA A 278 -18.96 1.86 -8.05
N LYS A 279 -18.17 2.59 -8.83
CA LYS A 279 -17.70 2.13 -10.14
C LYS A 279 -16.78 0.90 -10.01
N TYR A 280 -15.86 0.93 -9.05
CA TYR A 280 -14.99 -0.20 -8.75
C TYR A 280 -15.80 -1.45 -8.39
N ASP A 281 -16.73 -1.33 -7.47
CA ASP A 281 -17.55 -2.46 -6.99
C ASP A 281 -18.41 -3.06 -8.11
N ALA A 282 -18.88 -2.24 -9.05
CA ALA A 282 -19.63 -2.72 -10.21
C ALA A 282 -18.75 -3.57 -11.15
N LYS A 283 -17.47 -3.23 -11.29
CA LYS A 283 -16.51 -3.97 -12.13
C LYS A 283 -15.90 -5.17 -11.42
N TYR A 284 -15.60 -5.02 -10.14
CA TYR A 284 -14.82 -5.97 -9.35
C TYR A 284 -15.51 -6.27 -8.02
N PRO A 285 -16.73 -6.86 -8.03
CA PRO A 285 -17.49 -7.07 -6.81
C PRO A 285 -16.72 -7.92 -5.78
N GLY A 286 -16.67 -7.42 -4.54
CA GLY A 286 -16.06 -8.12 -3.42
C GLY A 286 -14.52 -8.12 -3.42
N GLN A 287 -13.87 -7.39 -4.32
CA GLN A 287 -12.40 -7.44 -4.46
C GLN A 287 -11.68 -6.25 -3.82
N PHE A 288 -12.39 -5.22 -3.41
CA PHE A 288 -11.76 -4.05 -2.80
C PHE A 288 -11.08 -4.41 -1.47
N GLN A 289 -9.84 -3.98 -1.32
CA GLN A 289 -9.08 -4.14 -0.07
C GLN A 289 -8.62 -2.78 0.47
N VAL A 290 -7.52 -2.22 -0.06
CA VAL A 290 -6.93 -0.98 0.46
C VAL A 290 -6.41 -0.06 -0.64
N TYR A 291 -5.60 -0.58 -1.58
CA TYR A 291 -4.68 0.24 -2.37
C TYR A 291 -5.19 0.67 -3.75
N SER A 292 -6.27 0.12 -4.23
CA SER A 292 -6.75 0.37 -5.60
C SER A 292 -7.04 1.83 -5.93
N PRO A 293 -7.55 2.69 -5.01
CA PRO A 293 -7.70 4.12 -5.32
C PRO A 293 -6.34 4.79 -5.60
N TYR A 294 -5.29 4.33 -4.92
CA TYR A 294 -3.94 4.89 -5.07
C TYR A 294 -3.27 4.41 -6.35
N THR A 295 -3.42 3.15 -6.73
CA THR A 295 -2.89 2.65 -8.01
C THR A 295 -3.64 3.25 -9.19
N TYR A 296 -4.94 3.51 -9.04
CA TYR A 296 -5.73 4.26 -10.01
C TYR A 296 -5.12 5.66 -10.21
N ASP A 297 -4.94 6.41 -9.13
CA ASP A 297 -4.36 7.75 -9.20
C ASP A 297 -2.91 7.73 -9.71
N ALA A 298 -2.09 6.76 -9.28
CA ALA A 298 -0.71 6.64 -9.73
C ALA A 298 -0.61 6.49 -11.25
N THR A 299 -1.50 5.71 -11.84
CA THR A 299 -1.57 5.53 -13.30
C THR A 299 -1.88 6.86 -13.98
N PHE A 300 -2.85 7.60 -13.48
CA PHE A 300 -3.19 8.93 -14.01
C PHE A 300 -2.05 9.95 -13.83
N VAL A 301 -1.32 9.88 -12.72
CA VAL A 301 -0.18 10.77 -12.47
C VAL A 301 0.96 10.54 -13.46
N LEU A 302 1.25 9.27 -13.80
CA LEU A 302 2.23 8.96 -14.85
C LEU A 302 1.80 9.57 -16.19
N VAL A 303 0.55 9.38 -16.57
CA VAL A 303 0.03 9.88 -17.86
C VAL A 303 -0.07 11.40 -17.86
N ASP A 304 -0.43 12.02 -16.74
CA ASP A 304 -0.42 13.49 -16.61
C ASP A 304 0.98 14.06 -16.89
N ALA A 305 2.02 13.44 -16.34
CA ALA A 305 3.40 13.84 -16.62
C ALA A 305 3.76 13.66 -18.10
N MET A 306 3.32 12.56 -18.72
CA MET A 306 3.50 12.34 -20.16
C MET A 306 2.83 13.43 -21.00
N LYS A 307 1.60 13.82 -20.64
CA LYS A 307 0.86 14.90 -21.32
C LYS A 307 1.60 16.24 -21.19
N ARG A 308 2.05 16.59 -20.00
CA ARG A 308 2.77 17.84 -19.74
C ARG A 308 4.12 17.90 -20.44
N ALA A 309 4.80 16.76 -20.57
CA ALA A 309 6.04 16.64 -21.33
C ALA A 309 5.81 16.49 -22.83
N ASN A 310 4.58 16.23 -23.26
CA ASN A 310 4.23 15.88 -24.64
C ASN A 310 5.07 14.71 -25.15
N SER A 311 5.36 13.72 -24.29
CA SER A 311 6.18 12.55 -24.62
C SER A 311 5.83 11.39 -23.70
N THR A 312 5.79 10.19 -24.29
CA THR A 312 5.62 8.93 -23.55
C THR A 312 6.96 8.29 -23.19
N ASP A 313 8.07 8.88 -23.66
CA ASP A 313 9.42 8.38 -23.38
C ASP A 313 9.77 8.69 -21.91
N PRO A 314 10.07 7.67 -21.08
CA PRO A 314 10.42 7.87 -19.68
C PRO A 314 11.65 8.76 -19.49
N LYS A 315 12.57 8.76 -20.42
CA LYS A 315 13.75 9.66 -20.37
C LYS A 315 13.38 11.12 -20.51
N VAL A 316 12.20 11.43 -21.05
CA VAL A 316 11.72 12.81 -21.25
C VAL A 316 10.73 13.20 -20.16
N TYR A 317 9.69 12.37 -19.92
CA TYR A 317 8.59 12.80 -19.05
C TYR A 317 8.88 12.64 -17.55
N THR A 318 9.84 11.81 -17.16
CA THR A 318 10.15 11.61 -15.74
C THR A 318 10.48 12.93 -15.03
N ALA A 319 11.14 13.86 -15.71
CA ALA A 319 11.44 15.19 -15.18
C ALA A 319 10.21 16.02 -14.83
N LYS A 320 9.03 15.66 -15.36
CA LYS A 320 7.77 16.34 -15.08
C LYS A 320 7.03 15.81 -13.85
N LEU A 321 7.44 14.65 -13.33
CA LEU A 321 6.82 14.08 -12.13
C LEU A 321 6.99 14.96 -10.88
N PRO A 322 8.18 15.54 -10.60
CA PRO A 322 8.33 16.43 -9.44
C PRO A 322 7.45 17.68 -9.49
N GLU A 323 6.98 18.06 -10.67
CA GLU A 323 6.12 19.22 -10.87
C GLU A 323 4.63 18.88 -10.78
N ALA A 324 4.28 17.63 -10.43
CA ALA A 324 2.89 17.19 -10.39
C ALA A 324 2.05 18.04 -9.44
N ASN A 325 0.85 18.36 -9.90
CA ASN A 325 -0.20 18.98 -9.10
C ASN A 325 -1.53 18.46 -9.66
N TYR A 326 -1.77 17.18 -9.42
CA TYR A 326 -2.84 16.43 -10.07
C TYR A 326 -4.01 16.22 -9.11
N LYS A 327 -5.21 16.61 -9.53
CA LYS A 327 -6.44 16.38 -8.76
C LYS A 327 -6.91 14.95 -8.98
N GLY A 328 -6.50 14.05 -8.08
CA GLY A 328 -6.87 12.63 -8.11
C GLY A 328 -8.15 12.35 -7.34
N VAL A 329 -8.51 11.08 -7.34
CA VAL A 329 -9.61 10.56 -6.51
C VAL A 329 -9.25 10.64 -5.03
N THR A 330 -8.01 10.30 -4.70
CA THR A 330 -7.55 10.20 -3.30
C THR A 330 -7.27 11.56 -2.68
N THR A 331 -6.63 12.43 -3.42
CA THR A 331 -6.23 13.78 -2.99
C THR A 331 -5.69 14.56 -4.18
N THR A 332 -5.33 15.82 -3.97
CA THR A 332 -4.45 16.54 -4.91
C THR A 332 -3.02 16.03 -4.70
N ILE A 333 -2.44 15.49 -5.77
CA ILE A 333 -1.15 14.81 -5.71
C ILE A 333 -0.04 15.75 -6.15
N ALA A 334 0.88 16.00 -5.23
CA ALA A 334 2.11 16.71 -5.46
C ALA A 334 3.21 16.02 -4.66
N PHE A 335 4.45 16.11 -5.12
CA PHE A 335 5.58 15.41 -4.52
C PHE A 335 6.58 16.35 -3.88
N GLU A 336 7.14 15.91 -2.75
CA GLU A 336 8.36 16.48 -2.19
C GLU A 336 9.55 16.17 -3.12
N PRO A 337 10.67 16.92 -3.01
CA PRO A 337 11.87 16.64 -3.80
C PRO A 337 12.40 15.21 -3.64
N THR A 338 12.08 14.55 -2.54
CA THR A 338 12.46 13.16 -2.25
C THR A 338 11.64 12.12 -3.00
N GLY A 339 10.51 12.51 -3.60
CA GLY A 339 9.54 11.60 -4.19
C GLY A 339 8.41 11.20 -3.25
N GLU A 340 8.43 11.67 -2.00
CA GLU A 340 7.34 11.48 -1.05
C GLU A 340 6.13 12.36 -1.43
N LEU A 341 4.94 11.92 -1.06
CA LEU A 341 3.71 12.70 -1.23
C LEU A 341 3.74 13.94 -0.32
N LYS A 342 3.37 15.11 -0.84
CA LYS A 342 3.14 16.30 -0.02
C LYS A 342 1.85 16.17 0.78
N ASN A 343 1.89 16.62 2.04
CA ASN A 343 0.72 16.69 2.93
C ASN A 343 -0.03 15.35 3.04
N PRO A 344 0.67 14.25 3.35
CA PRO A 344 0.02 12.96 3.46
C PRO A 344 -0.94 12.94 4.66
N ALA A 345 -2.13 12.38 4.46
CA ALA A 345 -3.09 12.13 5.53
C ALA A 345 -2.98 10.68 5.99
N ILE A 346 -3.49 10.39 7.18
CA ILE A 346 -3.70 9.03 7.68
C ILE A 346 -5.11 8.92 8.25
N THR A 347 -5.66 7.71 8.22
CA THR A 347 -6.94 7.38 8.84
C THR A 347 -6.76 6.14 9.70
N LEU A 348 -7.31 6.17 10.90
CA LEU A 348 -7.36 5.03 11.80
C LEU A 348 -8.71 4.33 11.65
N TYR A 349 -8.68 3.00 11.73
CA TYR A 349 -9.86 2.16 11.59
C TYR A 349 -9.94 1.14 12.72
N SER A 350 -11.14 0.70 12.99
CA SER A 350 -11.45 -0.46 13.80
C SER A 350 -12.48 -1.32 13.08
N TYR A 351 -12.80 -2.48 13.63
CA TYR A 351 -13.80 -3.40 13.08
C TYR A 351 -14.94 -3.51 14.08
N LYS A 352 -16.02 -2.78 13.82
CA LYS A 352 -17.23 -2.76 14.67
C LYS A 352 -18.30 -3.61 14.02
N ASP A 353 -18.85 -4.56 14.76
CA ASP A 353 -19.91 -5.47 14.28
C ASP A 353 -19.53 -6.12 12.94
N GLY A 354 -18.28 -6.54 12.82
CA GLY A 354 -17.75 -7.16 11.60
C GLY A 354 -17.57 -6.21 10.42
N LYS A 355 -17.54 -4.89 10.65
CA LYS A 355 -17.37 -3.89 9.59
C LYS A 355 -16.17 -2.99 9.88
N LYS A 356 -15.34 -2.78 8.87
CA LYS A 356 -14.24 -1.81 8.94
C LYS A 356 -14.82 -0.41 9.06
N THR A 357 -14.46 0.30 10.12
CA THR A 357 -15.05 1.60 10.50
C THR A 357 -13.97 2.62 10.80
N ALA A 358 -14.04 3.77 10.15
CA ALA A 358 -13.09 4.86 10.42
C ALA A 358 -13.30 5.43 11.83
N LEU A 359 -12.20 5.69 12.53
CA LEU A 359 -12.18 6.27 13.88
C LEU A 359 -12.02 7.79 13.86
N ASN A 360 -11.61 8.35 12.75
CA ASN A 360 -11.38 9.79 12.59
C ASN A 360 -11.83 10.33 11.23
#